data_3c70b80120bc4db35efd54b8788aca06
#
_entry.id   3c70b80120bc4db35efd54b8788aca06
#
_cell.length_a   1.000
_cell.length_b   1.000
_cell.length_c   1.000
_cell.angle_alpha   90.00
_cell.angle_beta   90.00
_cell.angle_gamma   90.00
#
_symmetry.space_group_name_H-M   'P 1'
#
loop_
_entity.id
_entity.type
_entity.pdbx_description
1 polymer ?
#
loop_
_entity_poly.entity_id
_entity_poly.type
_entity_poly.pdbx_seq_one_letter_code
_entity_poly.pdbx_strand_id
1 'polypeptide(L)'
;MSAYVRRCYVEGVFAVIRRRGADEAGAIFIKVNRLDDTADVYGPAPQSAFDAEHPVDRAFSPAIKTTPAPDAEAEAYLARQIRFDPDLWIIETEDRAGRHFLDRLVH
;
A
#
# COMPACT_ATOMS: atom_id res chain seq x y z
N MET A 1 8.68 -7.22 -1.03
CA MET A 1 8.87 -5.83 -1.48
C MET A 1 9.34 -5.73 -2.90
N SER A 2 10.49 -6.33 -3.19
CA SER A 2 11.05 -6.27 -4.55
C SER A 2 10.14 -6.87 -5.60
N ALA A 3 9.38 -7.91 -5.25
CA ALA A 3 8.46 -8.53 -6.21
C ALA A 3 7.36 -7.57 -6.64
N TYR A 4 6.81 -6.80 -5.71
CA TYR A 4 5.78 -5.82 -6.03
C TYR A 4 6.33 -4.69 -6.91
N VAL A 5 7.49 -4.16 -6.54
CA VAL A 5 8.12 -3.09 -7.32
C VAL A 5 8.46 -3.57 -8.73
N ARG A 6 8.96 -4.79 -8.83
CA ARG A 6 9.28 -5.39 -10.14
C ARG A 6 8.01 -5.54 -10.99
N ARG A 7 6.91 -5.97 -10.37
CA ARG A 7 5.65 -6.11 -11.09
C ARG A 7 5.18 -4.77 -11.65
N CYS A 8 5.30 -3.69 -10.87
CA CYS A 8 4.95 -2.36 -11.35
C CYS A 8 5.79 -1.97 -12.56
N TYR A 9 7.09 -2.23 -12.52
CA TYR A 9 7.95 -1.92 -13.66
C TYR A 9 7.59 -2.74 -14.90
N VAL A 10 7.22 -4.00 -14.73
CA VAL A 10 6.78 -4.84 -15.85
C VAL A 10 5.53 -4.25 -16.49
N GLU A 11 4.65 -3.67 -15.68
CA GLU A 11 3.44 -3.02 -16.17
C GLU A 11 3.68 -1.60 -16.69
N GLY A 12 4.92 -1.15 -16.69
CA GLY A 12 5.27 0.19 -17.17
C GLY A 12 4.93 1.30 -16.19
N VAL A 13 4.86 1.00 -14.91
CA VAL A 13 4.43 1.92 -13.88
C VAL A 13 5.57 2.22 -12.93
N PHE A 14 5.76 3.49 -12.59
CA PHE A 14 6.78 3.90 -11.62
C PHE A 14 6.40 3.42 -10.22
N ALA A 15 7.38 2.90 -9.50
CA ALA A 15 7.20 2.48 -8.10
C ALA A 15 8.49 2.70 -7.33
N VAL A 16 8.36 3.14 -6.08
CA VAL A 16 9.51 3.42 -5.23
C VAL A 16 9.19 3.04 -3.79
N ILE A 17 10.19 2.54 -3.07
CA ILE A 17 10.10 2.33 -1.64
C ILE A 17 10.39 3.67 -0.97
N ARG A 18 9.35 4.31 -0.45
CA ARG A 18 9.48 5.62 0.20
C ARG A 18 9.99 5.50 1.62
N ARG A 19 9.65 4.42 2.31
CA ARG A 19 10.08 4.19 3.67
C ARG A 19 10.38 2.71 3.84
N ARG A 20 11.58 2.41 4.26
CA ARG A 20 12.00 1.04 4.57
C ARG A 20 11.70 0.75 6.03
N GLY A 21 11.01 -0.34 6.29
CA GLY A 21 10.65 -0.77 7.64
C GLY A 21 11.42 -1.99 8.08
N ALA A 22 10.89 -2.68 9.09
CA ALA A 22 11.50 -3.90 9.59
C ALA A 22 11.33 -5.04 8.57
N ASP A 23 12.36 -5.85 8.42
CA ASP A 23 12.43 -6.82 7.32
C ASP A 23 11.31 -7.86 7.34
N GLU A 24 10.94 -8.38 8.50
CA GLU A 24 9.99 -9.48 8.56
C GLU A 24 8.67 -9.14 9.24
N ALA A 25 8.69 -8.14 10.11
CA ALA A 25 7.54 -7.84 10.97
C ALA A 25 6.80 -6.57 10.58
N GLY A 26 7.37 -5.74 9.72
CA GLY A 26 6.79 -4.45 9.40
C GLY A 26 5.54 -4.55 8.55
N ALA A 27 4.51 -3.78 8.89
CA ALA A 27 3.33 -3.64 8.04
C ALA A 27 3.73 -2.92 6.75
N ILE A 28 3.01 -3.23 5.66
CA ILE A 28 3.29 -2.62 4.37
C ILE A 28 2.09 -1.80 3.94
N PHE A 29 2.33 -0.53 3.64
CA PHE A 29 1.34 0.36 3.07
C PHE A 29 1.70 0.70 1.63
N ILE A 30 0.71 0.68 0.76
CA ILE A 30 0.89 0.99 -0.66
C ILE A 30 0.08 2.24 -0.96
N LYS A 31 0.74 3.26 -1.50
CA LYS A 31 0.07 4.47 -1.96
C LYS A 31 0.07 4.47 -3.48
N VAL A 32 -1.10 4.60 -4.08
CA VAL A 32 -1.25 4.76 -5.52
C VAL A 32 -1.54 6.21 -5.80
N ASN A 33 -0.56 6.92 -6.34
CA ASN A 33 -0.68 8.32 -6.70
C ASN A 33 -1.33 8.41 -8.08
N ARG A 34 -2.50 9.05 -8.16
CA ARG A 34 -3.22 9.16 -9.43
C ARG A 34 -2.77 10.33 -10.29
N LEU A 35 -1.80 11.11 -9.80
CA LEU A 35 -1.19 12.23 -10.54
C LEU A 35 -2.17 13.38 -10.83
N ASP A 36 -3.23 13.48 -10.01
CA ASP A 36 -4.23 14.53 -10.12
C ASP A 36 -4.58 15.11 -8.73
N ASP A 37 -3.61 15.08 -7.82
CA ASP A 37 -3.75 15.48 -6.42
C ASP A 37 -4.63 14.53 -5.61
N THR A 38 -4.91 13.33 -6.12
CA THR A 38 -5.61 12.30 -5.36
C THR A 38 -4.76 11.02 -5.30
N ALA A 39 -5.07 10.18 -4.32
CA ALA A 39 -4.35 8.93 -4.13
C ALA A 39 -5.23 7.92 -3.42
N ASP A 40 -4.92 6.64 -3.64
CA ASP A 40 -5.48 5.54 -2.89
C ASP A 40 -4.41 4.99 -1.95
N VAL A 41 -4.82 4.55 -0.76
CA VAL A 41 -3.89 3.94 0.19
C VAL A 41 -4.43 2.56 0.55
N TYR A 42 -3.57 1.56 0.44
CA TYR A 42 -3.88 0.19 0.83
C TYR A 42 -2.97 -0.21 1.98
N GLY A 43 -3.52 -0.87 2.97
CA GLY A 43 -2.77 -1.35 4.11
C GLY A 43 -3.06 -2.81 4.38
N PRO A 44 -2.48 -3.38 5.45
CA PRO A 44 -2.74 -4.77 5.79
C PRO A 44 -4.23 -5.00 6.04
N ALA A 45 -4.77 -6.05 5.46
CA ALA A 45 -6.16 -6.43 5.73
C ALA A 45 -6.30 -6.87 7.18
N PRO A 46 -7.52 -6.73 7.76
CA PRO A 46 -7.74 -7.21 9.12
C PRO A 46 -7.40 -8.69 9.25
N GLN A 47 -6.92 -9.10 10.43
CA GLN A 47 -6.51 -10.47 10.68
C GLN A 47 -7.61 -11.47 10.35
N SER A 48 -8.85 -11.13 10.62
CA SER A 48 -10.00 -11.98 10.35
C SER A 48 -10.22 -12.25 8.86
N ALA A 49 -9.62 -11.47 7.98
CA ALA A 49 -9.73 -11.66 6.54
C ALA A 49 -8.69 -12.63 5.99
N PHE A 50 -7.74 -13.06 6.79
CA PHE A 50 -6.69 -13.96 6.34
C PHE A 50 -7.19 -15.40 6.27
N ASP A 51 -6.80 -16.08 5.20
CA ASP A 51 -7.05 -17.50 5.02
C ASP A 51 -6.01 -18.29 5.82
N ALA A 52 -6.47 -19.22 6.65
CA ALA A 52 -5.58 -20.07 7.44
C ALA A 52 -4.68 -20.94 6.56
N GLU A 53 -5.10 -21.25 5.35
CA GLU A 53 -4.32 -22.04 4.42
C GLU A 53 -3.18 -21.26 3.76
N HIS A 54 -3.21 -19.93 3.86
CA HIS A 54 -2.20 -19.08 3.23
C HIS A 54 -1.65 -18.08 4.24
N PRO A 55 -1.08 -18.55 5.37
CA PRO A 55 -0.65 -17.65 6.44
C PRO A 55 0.51 -16.73 6.06
N VAL A 56 1.27 -17.08 5.02
CA VAL A 56 2.39 -16.26 4.56
C VAL A 56 2.00 -15.25 3.49
N ASP A 57 0.81 -15.37 2.91
CA ASP A 57 0.34 -14.45 1.89
C ASP A 57 -0.13 -13.15 2.53
N ARG A 58 0.36 -12.04 2.02
CA ARG A 58 -0.09 -10.73 2.50
C ARG A 58 -1.37 -10.34 1.78
N ALA A 59 -2.39 -10.01 2.56
CA ALA A 59 -3.63 -9.47 2.03
C ALA A 59 -3.70 -7.98 2.35
N PHE A 60 -4.30 -7.21 1.44
CA PHE A 60 -4.43 -5.77 1.56
C PHE A 60 -5.88 -5.36 1.52
N SER A 61 -6.17 -4.20 2.10
CA SER A 61 -7.49 -3.60 2.01
C SER A 61 -7.35 -2.08 1.91
N PRO A 62 -8.37 -1.38 1.37
CA PRO A 62 -8.32 0.08 1.36
C PRO A 62 -8.19 0.61 2.79
N ALA A 63 -7.19 1.45 3.01
CA ALA A 63 -6.90 1.99 4.33
C ALA A 63 -7.68 3.27 4.62
N ILE A 64 -8.10 3.98 3.56
CA ILE A 64 -8.89 5.20 3.67
C ILE A 64 -10.23 4.93 2.99
N LYS A 65 -11.33 5.26 3.69
CA LYS A 65 -12.67 4.95 3.20
C LYS A 65 -13.02 5.71 1.93
N THR A 66 -12.61 6.98 1.84
CA THR A 66 -12.82 7.78 0.64
C THR A 66 -11.75 7.45 -0.38
N THR A 67 -12.15 6.92 -1.51
CA THR A 67 -11.23 6.45 -2.55
C THR A 67 -11.67 6.99 -3.90
N PRO A 68 -10.85 7.79 -4.60
CA PRO A 68 -9.56 8.30 -4.14
C PRO A 68 -9.73 9.42 -3.12
N ALA A 69 -8.72 9.60 -2.28
CA ALA A 69 -8.66 10.66 -1.30
C ALA A 69 -7.77 11.80 -1.80
N PRO A 70 -7.94 13.03 -1.31
CA PRO A 70 -6.97 14.06 -1.58
C PRO A 70 -5.57 13.64 -1.16
N ASP A 71 -4.56 13.98 -1.95
CA ASP A 71 -3.19 13.55 -1.66
C ASP A 71 -2.74 14.00 -0.27
N ALA A 72 -3.09 15.21 0.13
CA ALA A 72 -2.74 15.71 1.47
C ALA A 72 -3.33 14.84 2.57
N GLU A 73 -4.54 14.32 2.38
CA GLU A 73 -5.17 13.41 3.35
C GLU A 73 -4.45 12.07 3.39
N ALA A 74 -4.05 11.56 2.24
CA ALA A 74 -3.29 10.32 2.17
C ALA A 74 -1.95 10.46 2.90
N GLU A 75 -1.24 11.56 2.68
CA GLU A 75 0.03 11.81 3.37
C GLU A 75 -0.15 11.96 4.87
N ALA A 76 -1.19 12.66 5.30
CA ALA A 76 -1.48 12.80 6.72
C ALA A 76 -1.80 11.44 7.37
N TYR A 77 -2.55 10.60 6.67
CA TYR A 77 -2.84 9.26 7.14
C TYR A 77 -1.56 8.45 7.33
N LEU A 78 -0.66 8.45 6.34
CA LEU A 78 0.58 7.71 6.42
C LEU A 78 1.48 8.24 7.53
N ALA A 79 1.52 9.55 7.73
CA ALA A 79 2.30 10.15 8.81
C ALA A 79 1.81 9.69 10.18
N ARG A 80 0.49 9.56 10.35
CA ARG A 80 -0.08 9.03 11.61
C ARG A 80 0.31 7.57 11.81
N GLN A 81 0.29 6.78 10.74
CA GLN A 81 0.64 5.36 10.84
C GLN A 81 2.10 5.19 11.26
N ILE A 82 3.00 6.01 10.76
CA ILE A 82 4.41 5.96 11.16
C ILE A 82 4.56 6.21 12.66
N ARG A 83 3.77 7.11 13.22
CA ARG A 83 3.83 7.39 14.65
C ARG A 83 3.41 6.21 15.51
N PHE A 84 2.43 5.42 15.03
CA PHE A 84 1.98 4.23 15.75
C PHE A 84 2.89 3.03 15.53
N ASP A 85 3.50 2.93 14.34
CA ASP A 85 4.31 1.79 13.95
C ASP A 85 5.54 2.28 13.18
N PRO A 86 6.65 2.58 13.86
CA PRO A 86 7.86 3.06 13.18
C PRO A 86 8.52 2.01 12.30
N ASP A 87 8.10 0.75 12.37
CA ASP A 87 8.67 -0.34 11.58
C ASP A 87 7.96 -0.58 10.26
N LEU A 88 7.00 0.25 9.90
CA LEU A 88 6.23 0.02 8.68
C LEU A 88 6.99 0.41 7.41
N TRP A 89 6.56 -0.19 6.30
CA TRP A 89 7.06 0.11 4.97
C TRP A 89 6.04 0.95 4.22
N ILE A 90 6.52 1.86 3.39
CA ILE A 90 5.65 2.61 2.48
C ILE A 90 6.21 2.48 1.07
N ILE A 91 5.39 1.98 0.16
CA ILE A 91 5.71 1.91 -1.27
C ILE A 91 4.72 2.82 -1.98
N GLU A 92 5.23 3.66 -2.87
CA GLU A 92 4.38 4.52 -3.70
C GLU A 92 4.51 4.12 -5.15
N THR A 93 3.37 3.97 -5.83
CA THR A 93 3.32 3.79 -7.26
C THR A 93 2.49 4.91 -7.88
N GLU A 94 2.68 5.15 -9.17
CA GLU A 94 1.95 6.20 -9.89
C GLU A 94 1.14 5.59 -11.00
N ASP A 95 -0.18 5.83 -10.99
CA ASP A 95 -1.06 5.34 -12.03
C ASP A 95 -2.33 6.18 -12.09
N ARG A 96 -2.58 6.84 -13.22
CA ARG A 96 -3.73 7.73 -13.37
C ARG A 96 -5.06 6.99 -13.24
N ALA A 97 -5.09 5.72 -13.59
CA ALA A 97 -6.30 4.90 -13.47
C ALA A 97 -6.49 4.30 -12.09
N GLY A 98 -5.50 4.46 -11.19
CA GLY A 98 -5.59 3.95 -9.83
C GLY A 98 -5.38 2.46 -9.71
N ARG A 99 -4.69 1.83 -10.66
CA ARG A 99 -4.40 0.39 -10.59
C ARG A 99 -3.38 0.13 -9.48
N HIS A 100 -3.67 -0.84 -8.63
CA HIS A 100 -2.82 -1.10 -7.46
C HIS A 100 -1.84 -2.26 -7.67
N PHE A 101 -2.09 -3.13 -8.64
CA PHE A 101 -1.24 -4.29 -8.96
C PHE A 101 -1.05 -5.26 -7.79
N LEU A 102 -1.98 -5.26 -6.84
CA LEU A 102 -1.95 -6.16 -5.70
C LEU A 102 -2.67 -7.47 -6.07
N ASP A 103 -2.07 -8.59 -5.68
CA ASP A 103 -2.64 -9.90 -5.99
C ASP A 103 -3.82 -10.23 -5.10
N ARG A 104 -3.82 -9.72 -3.87
CA ARG A 104 -4.83 -10.08 -2.89
C ARG A 104 -5.36 -8.85 -2.19
N LEU A 105 -6.57 -8.46 -2.59
CA LEU A 105 -7.24 -7.28 -2.04
C LEU A 105 -8.55 -7.72 -1.39
N VAL A 106 -8.74 -7.31 -0.13
CA VAL A 106 -9.95 -7.56 0.64
C VAL A 106 -10.66 -6.23 0.85
N HIS A 107 -11.93 -6.16 0.47
CA HIS A 107 -12.72 -4.94 0.61
C HIS A 107 -13.54 -4.90 1.88
#